data_13cb2df5488cf504db7be03f87c2d62a
#
_entry.id   13cb2df5488cf504db7be03f87c2d62a
#
_cell.length_a   1.000
_cell.length_b   1.000
_cell.length_c   1.000
_cell.angle_alpha   90.00
_cell.angle_beta   90.00
_cell.angle_gamma   90.00
#
_symmetry.space_group_name_H-M   'P 1'
#
loop_
_entity.id
_entity.type
_entity.pdbx_description
1 polymer ?
#
loop_
_entity_poly.entity_id
_entity_poly.type
_entity_poly.pdbx_seq_one_letter_code
_entity_poly.pdbx_strand_id
1 'polypeptide(L)'
;MSMEYLYFCLAAPIAVAILCLEDRGKQTMDFLFAGMTGCLLSRYITDFVAVRYAANAMVAAVEIAPVVEEGFKFLPFLVYLLIFKPKKEWITGDMFALALGFATFENVWNLVENGGAGIFPILLRGLGVGAMHVVCASLISIGLLSMWDSFYLRVLGTVGLFLTSVAYHAVYNLLVLSRFSWIGHLIPLVTMISVLLIRSSKNPGTDEKGNSPGTSTREHA
;
A
#
# COMPACT_ATOMS: atom_id res chain seq x y z
N MET A 1 23.00 10.90 -7.33
CA MET A 1 22.53 11.33 -5.99
C MET A 1 22.23 10.06 -5.23
N SER A 2 22.68 9.89 -3.99
CA SER A 2 22.41 8.66 -3.27
C SER A 2 20.92 8.59 -2.86
N MET A 3 20.36 7.40 -2.86
CA MET A 3 18.93 7.17 -2.57
C MET A 3 18.60 7.48 -1.11
N GLU A 4 19.58 7.36 -0.22
CA GLU A 4 19.44 7.75 1.19
C GLU A 4 19.17 9.24 1.34
N TYR A 5 19.85 10.11 0.58
CA TYR A 5 19.59 11.56 0.64
C TYR A 5 18.19 11.90 0.16
N LEU A 6 17.74 11.22 -0.90
CA LEU A 6 16.37 11.35 -1.38
C LEU A 6 15.36 10.91 -0.33
N TYR A 7 15.62 9.75 0.29
CA TYR A 7 14.77 9.24 1.37
C TYR A 7 14.67 10.24 2.52
N PHE A 8 15.80 10.74 3.03
CA PHE A 8 15.78 11.70 4.14
C PHE A 8 15.09 13.02 3.77
N CYS A 9 15.26 13.49 2.53
CA CYS A 9 14.58 14.68 2.05
C CYS A 9 13.05 14.54 2.05
N LEU A 10 12.51 13.37 1.66
CA LEU A 10 11.09 13.08 1.67
C LEU A 10 10.56 12.70 3.06
N ALA A 11 11.34 11.99 3.84
CA ALA A 11 10.95 11.49 5.15
C ALA A 11 10.93 12.60 6.23
N ALA A 12 11.81 13.61 6.13
CA ALA A 12 11.90 14.67 7.13
C ALA A 12 10.60 15.48 7.31
N PRO A 13 9.89 15.95 6.26
CA PRO A 13 8.60 16.60 6.44
C PRO A 13 7.53 15.71 7.04
N ILE A 14 7.55 14.40 6.73
CA ILE A 14 6.61 13.44 7.31
C ILE A 14 6.91 13.24 8.79
N ALA A 15 8.19 13.16 9.18
CA ALA A 15 8.58 13.08 10.59
C ALA A 15 8.12 14.34 11.36
N VAL A 16 8.21 15.53 10.77
CA VAL A 16 7.65 16.75 11.37
C VAL A 16 6.14 16.64 11.50
N ALA A 17 5.43 16.14 10.49
CA ALA A 17 3.98 15.95 10.56
C ALA A 17 3.58 14.97 11.67
N ILE A 18 4.32 13.88 11.88
CA ILE A 18 4.12 12.92 12.98
C ILE A 18 4.24 13.60 14.36
N LEU A 19 5.16 14.56 14.51
CA LEU A 19 5.33 15.31 15.75
C LEU A 19 4.22 16.34 15.99
N CYS A 20 3.62 16.87 14.93
CA CYS A 20 2.59 17.92 14.99
C CYS A 20 1.15 17.38 15.01
N LEU A 21 0.93 16.16 14.53
CA LEU A 21 -0.39 15.55 14.43
C LEU A 21 -0.68 14.67 15.65
N GLU A 22 -1.98 14.51 15.92
CA GLU A 22 -2.49 13.64 16.98
C GLU A 22 -3.38 12.54 16.41
N ASP A 23 -3.66 11.53 17.22
CA ASP A 23 -4.60 10.43 16.95
C ASP A 23 -4.45 9.80 15.55
N ARG A 24 -5.52 9.79 14.79
CA ARG A 24 -5.58 9.15 13.46
C ARG A 24 -4.68 9.80 12.42
N GLY A 25 -4.50 11.12 12.48
CA GLY A 25 -3.58 11.83 11.59
C GLY A 25 -2.15 11.36 11.78
N LYS A 26 -1.69 11.30 13.03
CA LYS A 26 -0.37 10.79 13.40
C LYS A 26 -0.19 9.33 12.95
N GLN A 27 -1.13 8.44 13.30
CA GLN A 27 -1.07 7.03 12.93
C GLN A 27 -0.98 6.83 11.42
N THR A 28 -1.74 7.59 10.63
CA THR A 28 -1.67 7.53 9.15
C THR A 28 -0.29 7.93 8.64
N MET A 29 0.33 8.98 9.21
CA MET A 29 1.68 9.40 8.86
C MET A 29 2.73 8.39 9.30
N ASP A 30 2.57 7.75 10.46
CA ASP A 30 3.46 6.67 10.94
C ASP A 30 3.49 5.51 9.93
N PHE A 31 2.33 5.07 9.42
CA PHE A 31 2.24 4.00 8.43
C PHE A 31 2.79 4.42 7.06
N LEU A 32 2.55 5.65 6.62
CA LEU A 32 3.11 6.17 5.40
C LEU A 32 4.65 6.23 5.48
N PHE A 33 5.19 6.69 6.60
CA PHE A 33 6.62 6.71 6.88
C PHE A 33 7.21 5.28 6.91
N ALA A 34 6.52 4.35 7.58
CA ALA A 34 6.91 2.94 7.63
C ALA A 34 6.93 2.31 6.21
N GLY A 35 5.97 2.65 5.36
CA GLY A 35 5.93 2.20 3.96
C GLY A 35 7.13 2.70 3.16
N MET A 36 7.48 3.98 3.26
CA MET A 36 8.67 4.54 2.60
C MET A 36 9.96 3.87 3.08
N THR A 37 10.08 3.65 4.39
CA THR A 37 11.21 2.93 5.00
C THR A 37 11.28 1.49 4.49
N GLY A 38 10.14 0.81 4.44
CA GLY A 38 10.02 -0.53 3.89
C GLY A 38 10.47 -0.62 2.43
N CYS A 39 10.13 0.36 1.60
CA CYS A 39 10.58 0.43 0.21
C CYS A 39 12.11 0.58 0.11
N LEU A 40 12.71 1.48 0.88
CA LEU A 40 14.17 1.64 0.91
C LEU A 40 14.87 0.35 1.31
N LEU A 41 14.41 -0.29 2.39
CA LEU A 41 15.02 -1.53 2.89
C LEU A 41 14.81 -2.70 1.93
N SER A 42 13.61 -2.83 1.34
CA SER A 42 13.32 -3.89 0.38
C SER A 42 14.23 -3.82 -0.83
N ARG A 43 14.58 -2.62 -1.29
CA ARG A 43 15.49 -2.44 -2.41
C ARG A 43 16.88 -3.00 -2.10
N TYR A 44 17.48 -2.67 -0.95
CA TYR A 44 18.76 -3.23 -0.56
C TYR A 44 18.74 -4.76 -0.45
N ILE A 45 17.67 -5.32 0.09
CA ILE A 45 17.54 -6.77 0.20
C ILE A 45 17.35 -7.41 -1.18
N THR A 46 16.55 -6.81 -2.06
CA THR A 46 16.37 -7.29 -3.44
C THR A 46 17.70 -7.30 -4.19
N ASP A 47 18.47 -6.22 -4.11
CA ASP A 47 19.77 -6.12 -4.77
C ASP A 47 20.79 -7.13 -4.18
N PHE A 48 20.82 -7.27 -2.86
CA PHE A 48 21.67 -8.28 -2.20
C PHE A 48 21.31 -9.70 -2.65
N VAL A 49 20.04 -10.06 -2.67
CA VAL A 49 19.56 -11.39 -3.09
C VAL A 49 19.87 -11.60 -4.58
N ALA A 50 19.59 -10.61 -5.43
CA ALA A 50 19.88 -10.71 -6.86
C ALA A 50 21.36 -10.95 -7.16
N VAL A 51 22.26 -10.25 -6.47
CA VAL A 51 23.71 -10.46 -6.59
C VAL A 51 24.09 -11.85 -6.08
N ARG A 52 23.56 -12.28 -4.93
CA ARG A 52 23.89 -13.58 -4.31
C ARG A 52 23.50 -14.77 -5.18
N TYR A 53 22.41 -14.66 -5.94
CA TYR A 53 21.91 -15.71 -6.84
C TYR A 53 22.26 -15.48 -8.32
N ALA A 54 23.09 -14.49 -8.62
CA ALA A 54 23.45 -14.09 -9.99
C ALA A 54 22.20 -13.90 -10.89
N ALA A 55 21.14 -13.34 -10.31
CA ALA A 55 19.89 -13.09 -11.01
C ALA A 55 20.06 -11.95 -12.02
N ASN A 56 19.50 -12.13 -13.23
CA ASN A 56 19.41 -11.04 -14.17
C ASN A 56 18.29 -10.04 -13.76
N ALA A 57 18.25 -8.88 -14.43
CA ALA A 57 17.29 -7.82 -14.10
C ALA A 57 15.81 -8.28 -14.18
N MET A 58 15.47 -9.17 -15.10
CA MET A 58 14.11 -9.71 -15.24
C MET A 58 13.73 -10.59 -14.05
N VAL A 59 14.60 -11.52 -13.65
CA VAL A 59 14.39 -12.38 -12.48
C VAL A 59 14.34 -11.55 -11.21
N ALA A 60 15.24 -10.56 -11.06
CA ALA A 60 15.22 -9.67 -9.91
C ALA A 60 13.89 -8.91 -9.79
N ALA A 61 13.36 -8.38 -10.89
CA ALA A 61 12.15 -7.59 -10.89
C ALA A 61 10.85 -8.41 -10.77
N VAL A 62 10.80 -9.63 -11.32
CA VAL A 62 9.57 -10.43 -11.39
C VAL A 62 9.47 -11.47 -10.27
N GLU A 63 10.59 -12.03 -9.84
CA GLU A 63 10.60 -13.12 -8.87
C GLU A 63 11.06 -12.68 -7.48
N ILE A 64 12.13 -11.85 -7.39
CA ILE A 64 12.71 -11.48 -6.11
C ILE A 64 11.99 -10.27 -5.50
N ALA A 65 11.89 -9.18 -6.25
CA ALA A 65 11.34 -7.92 -5.74
C ALA A 65 9.92 -8.09 -5.15
N PRO A 66 8.93 -8.75 -5.83
CA PRO A 66 7.60 -8.89 -5.26
C PRO A 66 7.57 -9.61 -3.92
N VAL A 67 8.39 -10.65 -3.74
CA VAL A 67 8.46 -11.40 -2.47
C VAL A 67 9.02 -10.51 -1.35
N VAL A 68 10.11 -9.81 -1.63
CA VAL A 68 10.78 -8.94 -0.66
C VAL A 68 9.90 -7.75 -0.31
N GLU A 69 9.33 -7.08 -1.30
CA GLU A 69 8.53 -5.87 -1.10
C GLU A 69 7.21 -6.15 -0.38
N GLU A 70 6.49 -7.22 -0.76
CA GLU A 70 5.29 -7.62 -0.02
C GLU A 70 5.66 -8.07 1.40
N GLY A 71 6.81 -8.71 1.60
CA GLY A 71 7.33 -9.08 2.91
C GLY A 71 7.58 -7.85 3.80
N PHE A 72 8.22 -6.81 3.29
CA PHE A 72 8.49 -5.57 4.02
C PHE A 72 7.24 -4.74 4.32
N LYS A 73 6.16 -4.91 3.58
CA LYS A 73 4.85 -4.35 3.91
C LYS A 73 4.08 -5.21 4.92
N PHE A 74 4.12 -6.51 4.73
CA PHE A 74 3.33 -7.45 5.52
C PHE A 74 3.87 -7.64 6.96
N LEU A 75 5.18 -7.84 7.12
CA LEU A 75 5.76 -8.15 8.43
C LEU A 75 5.56 -7.03 9.47
N PRO A 76 5.88 -5.75 9.20
CA PRO A 76 5.61 -4.67 10.16
C PRO A 76 4.13 -4.54 10.50
N PHE A 77 3.27 -4.73 9.51
CA PHE A 77 1.83 -4.67 9.71
C PHE A 77 1.31 -5.84 10.56
N LEU A 78 1.81 -7.05 10.33
CA LEU A 78 1.47 -8.21 11.16
C LEU A 78 1.91 -8.02 12.62
N VAL A 79 3.12 -7.51 12.85
CA VAL A 79 3.62 -7.16 14.19
C VAL A 79 2.71 -6.13 14.86
N TYR A 80 2.30 -5.10 14.13
CA TYR A 80 1.35 -4.10 14.62
C TYR A 80 0.02 -4.73 15.04
N LEU A 81 -0.55 -5.61 14.21
CA LEU A 81 -1.82 -6.29 14.51
C LEU A 81 -1.72 -7.17 15.77
N LEU A 82 -0.61 -7.89 15.94
CA LEU A 82 -0.41 -8.80 17.06
C LEU A 82 -0.16 -8.07 18.39
N ILE A 83 0.59 -6.98 18.36
CA ILE A 83 0.99 -6.23 19.57
C ILE A 83 -0.09 -5.24 19.98
N PHE A 84 -0.58 -4.42 19.06
CA PHE A 84 -1.44 -3.29 19.38
C PHE A 84 -2.95 -3.61 19.32
N LYS A 85 -3.33 -4.71 18.67
CA LYS A 85 -4.73 -5.15 18.52
C LYS A 85 -5.67 -3.99 18.11
N PRO A 86 -5.40 -3.32 16.98
CA PRO A 86 -6.12 -2.12 16.60
C PRO A 86 -7.62 -2.41 16.34
N LYS A 87 -8.41 -1.36 16.31
CA LYS A 87 -9.82 -1.47 15.90
C LYS A 87 -9.92 -1.96 14.46
N LYS A 88 -10.83 -2.90 14.20
CA LYS A 88 -11.02 -3.51 12.87
C LYS A 88 -11.24 -2.46 11.77
N GLU A 89 -11.95 -1.38 12.07
CA GLU A 89 -12.24 -0.26 11.15
C GLU A 89 -10.99 0.51 10.66
N TRP A 90 -9.88 0.43 11.40
CA TRP A 90 -8.64 1.14 11.08
C TRP A 90 -7.67 0.32 10.22
N ILE A 91 -7.75 -1.00 10.32
CA ILE A 91 -6.80 -1.95 9.71
C ILE A 91 -6.59 -1.70 8.21
N THR A 92 -7.68 -1.55 7.45
CA THR A 92 -7.55 -1.34 6.00
C THR A 92 -6.96 0.03 5.67
N GLY A 93 -7.33 1.08 6.41
CA GLY A 93 -6.78 2.43 6.22
C GLY A 93 -5.29 2.50 6.53
N ASP A 94 -4.87 1.84 7.61
CA ASP A 94 -3.47 1.77 8.02
C ASP A 94 -2.62 1.02 6.97
N MET A 95 -3.14 -0.11 6.46
CA MET A 95 -2.47 -0.86 5.41
C MET A 95 -2.39 -0.07 4.09
N PHE A 96 -3.42 0.73 3.76
CA PHE A 96 -3.38 1.62 2.60
C PHE A 96 -2.34 2.72 2.77
N ALA A 97 -2.25 3.35 3.94
CA ALA A 97 -1.24 4.37 4.21
C ALA A 97 0.18 3.81 4.05
N LEU A 98 0.44 2.61 4.57
CA LEU A 98 1.70 1.91 4.41
C LEU A 98 1.99 1.62 2.93
N ALA A 99 1.03 1.08 2.18
CA ALA A 99 1.17 0.76 0.77
C ALA A 99 1.42 2.01 -0.09
N LEU A 100 0.72 3.11 0.20
CA LEU A 100 0.90 4.39 -0.50
C LEU A 100 2.26 5.03 -0.20
N GLY A 101 2.73 4.95 1.04
CA GLY A 101 4.09 5.39 1.39
C GLY A 101 5.16 4.62 0.63
N PHE A 102 5.00 3.30 0.54
CA PHE A 102 5.87 2.41 -0.23
C PHE A 102 5.88 2.82 -1.71
N ALA A 103 4.70 2.89 -2.35
CA ALA A 103 4.54 3.27 -3.75
C ALA A 103 5.10 4.66 -4.07
N THR A 104 4.92 5.62 -3.16
CA THR A 104 5.43 6.98 -3.32
C THR A 104 6.95 6.98 -3.44
N PHE A 105 7.65 6.30 -2.52
CA PHE A 105 9.10 6.26 -2.55
C PHE A 105 9.61 5.44 -3.75
N GLU A 106 8.97 4.33 -4.10
CA GLU A 106 9.30 3.53 -5.29
C GLU A 106 9.19 4.35 -6.59
N ASN A 107 8.12 5.14 -6.74
CA ASN A 107 7.94 5.98 -7.92
C ASN A 107 9.02 7.07 -8.02
N VAL A 108 9.37 7.70 -6.90
CA VAL A 108 10.44 8.71 -6.86
C VAL A 108 11.79 8.06 -7.15
N TRP A 109 12.06 6.90 -6.56
CA TRP A 109 13.27 6.11 -6.85
C TRP A 109 13.40 5.82 -8.33
N ASN A 110 12.35 5.25 -8.93
CA ASN A 110 12.34 4.91 -10.35
C ASN A 110 12.55 6.13 -11.26
N LEU A 111 11.94 7.27 -10.90
CA LEU A 111 12.10 8.52 -11.66
C LEU A 111 13.56 9.01 -11.62
N VAL A 112 14.23 8.90 -10.47
CA VAL A 112 15.63 9.31 -10.31
C VAL A 112 16.59 8.38 -11.05
N GLU A 113 16.33 7.06 -11.04
CA GLU A 113 17.19 6.08 -11.72
C GLU A 113 17.01 6.09 -13.25
N ASN A 114 15.77 6.16 -13.72
CA ASN A 114 15.46 5.94 -15.13
C ASN A 114 15.09 7.23 -15.88
N GLY A 115 14.94 8.35 -15.17
CA GLY A 115 14.46 9.60 -15.76
C GLY A 115 12.98 9.54 -16.13
N GLY A 116 12.49 10.60 -16.75
CA GLY A 116 11.10 10.73 -17.20
C GLY A 116 10.97 10.85 -18.70
N ALA A 117 10.15 10.01 -19.31
CA ALA A 117 9.82 10.05 -20.75
C ALA A 117 8.68 11.06 -21.07
N GLY A 118 8.38 11.99 -20.15
CA GLY A 118 7.29 12.96 -20.26
C GLY A 118 6.25 12.79 -19.16
N ILE A 119 5.36 13.77 -19.04
CA ILE A 119 4.38 13.82 -17.92
C ILE A 119 3.39 12.65 -17.94
N PHE A 120 2.89 12.27 -19.10
CA PHE A 120 1.88 11.21 -19.24
C PHE A 120 2.38 9.84 -18.79
N PRO A 121 3.55 9.32 -19.26
CA PRO A 121 4.13 8.08 -18.74
C PRO A 121 4.40 8.11 -17.24
N ILE A 122 4.87 9.25 -16.69
CA ILE A 122 5.11 9.40 -15.25
C ILE A 122 3.81 9.29 -14.46
N LEU A 123 2.74 9.96 -14.90
CA LEU A 123 1.43 9.89 -14.26
C LEU A 123 0.83 8.48 -14.36
N LEU A 124 0.90 7.85 -15.53
CA LEU A 124 0.37 6.50 -15.72
C LEU A 124 1.11 5.49 -14.83
N ARG A 125 2.44 5.57 -14.75
CA ARG A 125 3.24 4.76 -13.85
C ARG A 125 2.87 5.05 -12.38
N GLY A 126 2.84 6.31 -11.98
CA GLY A 126 2.55 6.72 -10.61
C GLY A 126 1.20 6.19 -10.11
N LEU A 127 0.17 6.33 -10.95
CA LEU A 127 -1.16 5.80 -10.66
C LEU A 127 -1.20 4.26 -10.68
N GLY A 128 -0.54 3.63 -11.67
CA GLY A 128 -0.51 2.17 -11.82
C GLY A 128 0.20 1.47 -10.67
N VAL A 129 1.39 1.95 -10.26
CA VAL A 129 2.14 1.43 -9.12
C VAL A 129 1.35 1.65 -7.82
N GLY A 130 0.82 2.87 -7.62
CA GLY A 130 -0.01 3.17 -6.44
C GLY A 130 -1.23 2.25 -6.34
N ALA A 131 -1.94 2.05 -7.45
CA ALA A 131 -3.09 1.17 -7.50
C ALA A 131 -2.69 -0.30 -7.25
N MET A 132 -1.59 -0.77 -7.81
CA MET A 132 -1.07 -2.13 -7.59
C MET A 132 -0.82 -2.38 -6.10
N HIS A 133 -0.11 -1.48 -5.42
CA HIS A 133 0.15 -1.62 -3.99
C HIS A 133 -1.13 -1.53 -3.14
N VAL A 134 -2.11 -0.70 -3.52
CA VAL A 134 -3.42 -0.63 -2.84
C VAL A 134 -4.21 -1.92 -3.04
N VAL A 135 -4.17 -2.55 -4.23
CA VAL A 135 -4.81 -3.86 -4.46
C VAL A 135 -4.15 -4.93 -3.59
N CYS A 136 -2.82 -5.02 -3.54
CA CYS A 136 -2.09 -5.93 -2.67
C CYS A 136 -2.46 -5.72 -1.18
N ALA A 137 -2.49 -4.47 -0.73
CA ALA A 137 -2.92 -4.10 0.62
C ALA A 137 -4.38 -4.48 0.91
N SER A 138 -5.26 -4.36 -0.09
CA SER A 138 -6.68 -4.76 0.03
C SER A 138 -6.82 -6.28 0.20
N LEU A 139 -6.10 -7.06 -0.59
CA LEU A 139 -6.08 -8.53 -0.49
C LEU A 139 -5.69 -8.96 0.93
N ILE A 140 -4.62 -8.39 1.47
CA ILE A 140 -4.12 -8.72 2.80
C ILE A 140 -5.10 -8.24 3.89
N SER A 141 -5.46 -6.96 3.91
CA SER A 141 -6.25 -6.38 5.01
C SER A 141 -7.68 -6.89 5.06
N ILE A 142 -8.37 -7.00 3.92
CA ILE A 142 -9.76 -7.48 3.87
C ILE A 142 -9.79 -8.98 4.18
N GLY A 143 -8.83 -9.74 3.67
CA GLY A 143 -8.73 -11.16 3.95
C GLY A 143 -8.45 -11.44 5.43
N LEU A 144 -7.51 -10.72 6.04
CA LEU A 144 -7.23 -10.83 7.48
C LEU A 144 -8.48 -10.53 8.32
N LEU A 145 -9.24 -9.46 7.98
CA LEU A 145 -10.47 -9.12 8.67
C LEU A 145 -11.52 -10.23 8.59
N SER A 146 -11.62 -10.92 7.44
CA SER A 146 -12.59 -12.00 7.22
C SER A 146 -12.19 -13.32 7.88
N MET A 147 -10.89 -13.53 8.12
CA MET A 147 -10.34 -14.83 8.59
C MET A 147 -9.88 -14.78 10.05
N TRP A 148 -10.01 -13.65 10.74
CA TRP A 148 -9.37 -13.43 12.05
C TRP A 148 -9.99 -14.27 13.18
N ASP A 149 -11.24 -14.68 13.06
CA ASP A 149 -11.97 -15.35 14.14
C ASP A 149 -11.63 -16.85 14.27
N SER A 150 -11.03 -17.48 13.26
CA SER A 150 -10.58 -18.88 13.28
C SER A 150 -9.06 -19.00 13.23
N PHE A 151 -8.45 -19.73 14.16
CA PHE A 151 -7.00 -19.91 14.22
C PHE A 151 -6.42 -20.51 12.93
N TYR A 152 -7.03 -21.58 12.40
CA TYR A 152 -6.55 -22.22 11.17
C TYR A 152 -6.70 -21.32 9.95
N LEU A 153 -7.83 -20.63 9.81
CA LEU A 153 -8.06 -19.69 8.72
C LEU A 153 -7.12 -18.48 8.84
N ARG A 154 -6.81 -18.04 10.06
CA ARG A 154 -5.86 -16.95 10.30
C ARG A 154 -4.47 -17.31 9.77
N VAL A 155 -3.95 -18.49 10.10
CA VAL A 155 -2.60 -18.92 9.68
C VAL A 155 -2.56 -19.23 8.18
N LEU A 156 -3.40 -20.17 7.73
CA LEU A 156 -3.40 -20.60 6.32
C LEU A 156 -3.87 -19.50 5.37
N GLY A 157 -4.89 -18.75 5.77
CA GLY A 157 -5.40 -17.62 5.01
C GLY A 157 -4.38 -16.49 4.89
N THR A 158 -3.66 -16.18 5.98
CA THR A 158 -2.60 -15.17 5.96
C THR A 158 -1.48 -15.52 4.97
N VAL A 159 -1.02 -16.77 4.99
CA VAL A 159 -0.01 -17.25 4.02
C VAL A 159 -0.58 -17.20 2.60
N GLY A 160 -1.82 -17.67 2.39
CA GLY A 160 -2.47 -17.64 1.08
C GLY A 160 -2.64 -16.23 0.53
N LEU A 161 -3.06 -15.29 1.38
CA LEU A 161 -3.21 -13.87 0.99
C LEU A 161 -1.87 -13.21 0.67
N PHE A 162 -0.83 -13.50 1.46
CA PHE A 162 0.52 -13.03 1.18
C PHE A 162 1.01 -13.55 -0.19
N LEU A 163 0.89 -14.84 -0.45
CA LEU A 163 1.28 -15.44 -1.73
C LEU A 163 0.46 -14.89 -2.91
N THR A 164 -0.85 -14.63 -2.71
CA THR A 164 -1.70 -14.01 -3.72
C THR A 164 -1.24 -12.57 -4.03
N SER A 165 -0.89 -11.82 -3.00
CA SER A 165 -0.35 -10.46 -3.15
C SER A 165 0.98 -10.47 -3.92
N VAL A 166 1.90 -11.37 -3.56
CA VAL A 166 3.17 -11.57 -4.27
C VAL A 166 2.94 -11.95 -5.73
N ALA A 167 2.03 -12.90 -6.01
CA ALA A 167 1.73 -13.32 -7.38
C ALA A 167 1.12 -12.17 -8.22
N TYR A 168 0.18 -11.41 -7.63
CA TYR A 168 -0.41 -10.26 -8.30
C TYR A 168 0.65 -9.19 -8.66
N HIS A 169 1.53 -8.89 -7.70
CA HIS A 169 2.64 -7.96 -7.90
C HIS A 169 3.62 -8.45 -8.98
N ALA A 170 4.00 -9.74 -8.96
CA ALA A 170 4.87 -10.35 -9.97
C ALA A 170 4.27 -10.27 -11.38
N VAL A 171 2.97 -10.55 -11.53
CA VAL A 171 2.26 -10.40 -12.80
C VAL A 171 2.25 -8.95 -13.26
N TYR A 172 2.02 -8.00 -12.35
CA TYR A 172 2.13 -6.58 -12.66
C TYR A 172 3.51 -6.22 -13.22
N ASN A 173 4.59 -6.59 -12.52
CA ASN A 173 5.95 -6.30 -12.96
C ASN A 173 6.25 -6.95 -14.31
N LEU A 174 5.81 -8.18 -14.54
CA LEU A 174 5.96 -8.86 -15.81
C LEU A 174 5.27 -8.10 -16.96
N LEU A 175 4.05 -7.60 -16.74
CA LEU A 175 3.30 -6.83 -17.73
C LEU A 175 3.95 -5.48 -18.02
N VAL A 176 4.40 -4.77 -16.98
CA VAL A 176 5.07 -3.46 -17.11
C VAL A 176 6.39 -3.57 -17.88
N LEU A 177 7.14 -4.67 -17.70
CA LEU A 177 8.37 -4.95 -18.43
C LEU A 177 8.14 -5.47 -19.86
N SER A 178 6.90 -5.79 -20.22
CA SER A 178 6.54 -6.27 -21.54
C SER A 178 6.28 -5.10 -22.52
N ARG A 179 6.09 -5.43 -23.81
CA ARG A 179 5.62 -4.47 -24.83
C ARG A 179 4.23 -3.88 -24.53
N PHE A 180 3.50 -4.45 -23.59
CA PHE A 180 2.16 -4.03 -23.17
C PHE A 180 2.18 -3.27 -21.84
N SER A 181 3.25 -2.52 -21.54
CA SER A 181 3.44 -1.83 -20.25
C SER A 181 2.24 -0.95 -19.85
N TRP A 182 1.60 -0.28 -20.79
CA TRP A 182 0.41 0.53 -20.54
C TRP A 182 -0.77 -0.29 -20.01
N ILE A 183 -0.97 -1.52 -20.51
CA ILE A 183 -1.98 -2.46 -19.98
C ILE A 183 -1.64 -2.85 -18.56
N GLY A 184 -0.34 -3.11 -18.28
CA GLY A 184 0.15 -3.40 -16.93
C GLY A 184 -0.27 -2.33 -15.93
N HIS A 185 -0.20 -1.05 -16.27
CA HIS A 185 -0.63 0.03 -15.39
C HIS A 185 -2.15 0.19 -15.30
N LEU A 186 -2.92 -0.12 -16.34
CA LEU A 186 -4.38 0.00 -16.33
C LEU A 186 -5.07 -1.10 -15.51
N ILE A 187 -4.56 -2.32 -15.53
CA ILE A 187 -5.17 -3.45 -14.78
C ILE A 187 -5.30 -3.14 -13.28
N PRO A 188 -4.26 -2.69 -12.57
CA PRO A 188 -4.40 -2.33 -11.15
C PRO A 188 -5.41 -1.21 -10.90
N LEU A 189 -5.48 -0.21 -11.77
CA LEU A 189 -6.44 0.89 -11.65
C LEU A 189 -7.88 0.39 -11.70
N VAL A 190 -8.19 -0.46 -12.70
CA VAL A 190 -9.53 -1.07 -12.83
C VAL A 190 -9.83 -1.96 -11.62
N THR A 191 -8.86 -2.78 -11.20
CA THR A 191 -9.02 -3.67 -10.04
C THR A 191 -9.24 -2.86 -8.76
N MET A 192 -8.46 -1.81 -8.52
CA MET A 192 -8.60 -0.91 -7.37
C MET A 192 -9.98 -0.26 -7.33
N ILE A 193 -10.43 0.31 -8.46
CA ILE A 193 -11.76 0.93 -8.55
C ILE A 193 -12.85 -0.10 -8.24
N SER A 194 -12.75 -1.31 -8.78
CA SER A 194 -13.71 -2.40 -8.51
C SER A 194 -13.77 -2.75 -7.03
N VAL A 195 -12.61 -2.89 -6.36
CA VAL A 195 -12.52 -3.17 -4.93
C VAL A 195 -13.14 -2.05 -4.09
N LEU A 196 -12.86 -0.79 -4.44
CA LEU A 196 -13.42 0.37 -3.73
C LEU A 196 -14.94 0.48 -3.90
N LEU A 197 -15.47 0.21 -5.10
CA LEU A 197 -16.92 0.19 -5.35
C LEU A 197 -17.63 -0.92 -4.57
N ILE A 198 -17.06 -2.13 -4.54
CA ILE A 198 -17.62 -3.24 -3.75
C ILE A 198 -17.63 -2.90 -2.25
N ARG A 199 -16.57 -2.26 -1.76
CA ARG A 199 -16.48 -1.83 -0.37
C ARG A 199 -17.54 -0.76 -0.03
N SER A 200 -17.69 0.24 -0.88
CA SER A 200 -18.70 1.30 -0.72
C SER A 200 -20.12 0.75 -0.73
N SER A 201 -20.42 -0.20 -1.62
CA SER A 201 -21.74 -0.86 -1.70
C SER A 201 -22.10 -1.67 -0.45
N LYS A 202 -21.11 -2.17 0.30
CA LYS A 202 -21.34 -2.92 1.55
C LYS A 202 -21.54 -2.04 2.78
N ASN A 203 -21.25 -0.72 2.69
CA ASN A 203 -21.40 0.25 3.78
C ASN A 203 -22.27 1.46 3.33
N PRO A 204 -23.57 1.30 3.03
CA PRO A 204 -24.41 2.36 2.49
C PRO A 204 -24.94 3.36 3.54
N GLY A 205 -24.29 3.54 4.71
CA GLY A 205 -24.96 4.19 5.82
C GLY A 205 -24.19 5.18 6.70
N THR A 206 -23.18 5.90 6.24
CA THR A 206 -22.53 6.94 7.08
C THR A 206 -22.71 8.38 6.61
N ASP A 207 -23.26 8.62 5.43
CA ASP A 207 -23.35 9.99 4.88
C ASP A 207 -24.69 10.71 5.16
N GLU A 208 -25.70 10.06 5.75
CA GLU A 208 -27.04 10.68 5.96
C GLU A 208 -27.32 11.22 7.38
N LYS A 209 -26.39 11.19 8.32
CA LYS A 209 -26.63 11.73 9.68
C LYS A 209 -26.20 13.19 9.89
N GLY A 210 -26.04 13.95 8.83
CA GLY A 210 -25.58 15.36 8.88
C GLY A 210 -26.63 16.43 8.66
N ASN A 211 -27.90 16.13 8.41
CA ASN A 211 -28.88 17.19 8.13
C ASN A 211 -30.27 16.87 8.68
N SER A 212 -30.47 16.95 9.99
CA SER A 212 -31.80 17.13 10.57
C SER A 212 -31.92 18.60 11.01
N PRO A 213 -32.78 19.40 10.39
CA PRO A 213 -33.09 20.73 10.89
C PRO A 213 -33.88 20.61 12.19
N GLY A 214 -33.29 21.12 13.26
CA GLY A 214 -33.91 21.22 14.58
C GLY A 214 -35.23 21.95 14.48
N THR A 215 -36.35 21.26 14.65
CA THR A 215 -37.64 21.86 14.92
C THR A 215 -37.66 22.36 16.37
N SER A 216 -37.45 23.66 16.50
CA SER A 216 -37.74 24.43 17.71
C SER A 216 -39.26 24.44 17.95
N THR A 217 -39.76 23.61 18.81
CA THR A 217 -41.05 23.83 19.46
C THR A 217 -40.87 24.69 20.71
N ARG A 218 -41.23 25.96 20.58
CA ARG A 218 -41.57 26.79 21.74
C ARG A 218 -42.89 26.25 22.28
N GLU A 219 -42.92 25.87 23.53
CA GLU A 219 -44.18 25.87 24.32
C GLU A 219 -44.06 26.89 25.44
N HIS A 220 -45.01 27.78 25.40
CA HIS A 220 -45.38 28.71 26.48
C HIS A 220 -46.22 27.97 27.49
N ALA A 221 -45.91 28.05 28.75
CA ALA A 221 -46.81 28.30 29.89
C ALA A 221 -46.01 28.43 31.21
#